data_ba3940a392bf84a293800ad598447735
#
_entry.id   ba3940a392bf84a293800ad598447735
#
_cell.length_a   1.000
_cell.length_b   1.000
_cell.length_c   1.000
_cell.angle_alpha   90.00
_cell.angle_beta   90.00
_cell.angle_gamma   90.00
#
_symmetry.space_group_name_H-M   'P 1'
#
loop_
_entity.id
_entity.type
_entity.pdbx_description
1 polymer ?
#
loop_
_entity_poly.entity_id
_entity_poly.type
_entity_poly.pdbx_seq_one_letter_code
_entity_poly.pdbx_strand_id
1 'polypeptide(L)'
;PKQDEPMIDTAAGSSGFPVHTIFHVWRQMQLDKNKPVSEFFTAIKKGYEETEYVRNNVFAIDFDEKAVRVARSLNLIAGDGHTNVMHLNTLDFNRWDTVTKEENWNDTYNEGFKKLKKLRRTQDFSGFDFILLMANPPFAGEIKEGQLLSRYDFGLKNGKTQKSVGRDILFIERNLNFLKPGGRMAIVLPQGRFNNSSDRYIRDYIAERCRILAVVGLHGNTFKPHTGTKTSVLFVQKWDEELCPKKEDYNIFFATQRLEGKNNSGDKLYWTQDKTGSTTDPKLALCDRYGHPVVYHDLCNTVNYIWDEEKKTNNIEQITPDGIAEAFIEFAKKEELSFFVDAPLTK
;
A
#
# COMPACT_ATOMS: atom_id res chain seq x y z
N PRO A 1 8.82 -3.23 1.46
CA PRO A 1 9.23 -3.14 0.04
C PRO A 1 10.75 -3.07 -0.08
N LYS A 2 11.31 -3.77 -1.08
CA LYS A 2 12.73 -3.76 -1.41
C LYS A 2 12.96 -3.01 -2.73
N GLN A 3 14.19 -2.65 -3.02
CA GLN A 3 14.58 -1.88 -4.22
C GLN A 3 14.24 -2.60 -5.54
N ASP A 4 14.21 -3.92 -5.56
CA ASP A 4 13.94 -4.74 -6.74
C ASP A 4 12.47 -5.20 -6.85
N GLU A 5 11.61 -4.78 -5.93
CA GLU A 5 10.22 -5.19 -5.87
C GLU A 5 9.29 -4.21 -6.59
N PRO A 6 8.71 -4.57 -7.76
CA PRO A 6 7.66 -3.76 -8.37
C PRO A 6 6.41 -3.74 -7.49
N MET A 7 5.94 -2.52 -7.21
CA MET A 7 4.74 -2.25 -6.44
C MET A 7 3.67 -1.55 -7.27
N ILE A 8 2.42 -1.78 -6.92
CA ILE A 8 1.28 -1.07 -7.50
C ILE A 8 0.26 -0.67 -6.44
N ASP A 9 -0.31 0.53 -6.59
CA ASP A 9 -1.56 0.94 -5.97
C ASP A 9 -2.65 1.02 -7.04
N THR A 10 -3.70 0.24 -6.87
CA THR A 10 -4.78 0.07 -7.88
C THR A 10 -5.98 0.99 -7.64
N ALA A 11 -5.95 1.78 -6.58
CA ALA A 11 -6.93 2.82 -6.24
C ALA A 11 -6.20 3.97 -5.55
N ALA A 12 -5.26 4.58 -6.28
CA ALA A 12 -4.18 5.38 -5.72
C ALA A 12 -4.60 6.71 -5.11
N GLY A 13 -5.77 7.23 -5.50
CA GLY A 13 -6.20 8.55 -5.05
C GLY A 13 -5.10 9.59 -5.34
N SER A 14 -4.65 10.29 -4.31
CA SER A 14 -3.54 11.24 -4.38
C SER A 14 -2.14 10.59 -4.28
N SER A 15 -2.01 9.28 -4.46
CA SER A 15 -0.72 8.55 -4.45
C SER A 15 -0.06 8.40 -3.07
N GLY A 16 -0.85 8.30 -2.00
CA GLY A 16 -0.31 8.17 -0.64
C GLY A 16 0.61 6.96 -0.48
N PHE A 17 0.16 5.76 -0.82
CA PHE A 17 0.98 4.55 -0.71
C PHE A 17 2.22 4.58 -1.63
N PRO A 18 2.13 4.95 -2.92
CA PRO A 18 3.30 5.07 -3.77
C PRO A 18 4.36 6.01 -3.21
N VAL A 19 4.00 7.23 -2.80
CA VAL A 19 4.93 8.23 -2.26
C VAL A 19 5.61 7.73 -0.98
N HIS A 20 4.84 7.15 -0.04
CA HIS A 20 5.42 6.60 1.19
C HIS A 20 6.32 5.39 0.92
N THR A 21 6.00 4.57 -0.08
CA THR A 21 6.85 3.46 -0.52
C THR A 21 8.17 3.96 -1.09
N ILE A 22 8.13 4.99 -1.95
CA ILE A 22 9.33 5.64 -2.49
C ILE A 22 10.24 6.10 -1.34
N PHE A 23 9.70 6.85 -0.38
CA PHE A 23 10.47 7.37 0.74
C PHE A 23 11.03 6.26 1.63
N HIS A 24 10.26 5.19 1.85
CA HIS A 24 10.73 4.04 2.62
C HIS A 24 11.92 3.36 1.94
N VAL A 25 11.81 3.04 0.65
CA VAL A 25 12.89 2.37 -0.09
C VAL A 25 14.11 3.27 -0.25
N TRP A 26 13.93 4.54 -0.57
CA TRP A 26 15.04 5.49 -0.62
C TRP A 26 15.78 5.61 0.72
N ARG A 27 15.05 5.64 1.83
CA ARG A 27 15.66 5.61 3.17
C ARG A 27 16.50 4.37 3.35
N GLN A 28 15.97 3.19 3.02
CA GLN A 28 16.69 1.95 3.13
C GLN A 28 17.95 1.94 2.26
N MET A 29 17.86 2.42 1.02
CA MET A 29 19.03 2.55 0.13
C MET A 29 20.14 3.42 0.74
N GLN A 30 19.80 4.51 1.45
CA GLN A 30 20.80 5.32 2.13
C GLN A 30 21.40 4.59 3.34
N LEU A 31 20.59 3.88 4.12
CA LEU A 31 21.06 3.07 5.24
C LEU A 31 22.01 1.97 4.77
N ASP A 32 21.64 1.23 3.74
CA ASP A 32 22.44 0.14 3.18
C ASP A 32 23.79 0.62 2.61
N LYS A 33 23.79 1.83 2.04
CA LYS A 33 25.00 2.50 1.52
C LYS A 33 25.81 3.22 2.61
N ASN A 34 25.34 3.19 3.84
CA ASN A 34 25.91 3.94 4.97
C ASN A 34 26.09 5.43 4.66
N LYS A 35 25.00 6.07 4.16
CA LYS A 35 24.94 7.48 3.80
C LYS A 35 23.96 8.24 4.69
N PRO A 36 24.13 9.58 4.84
CA PRO A 36 23.24 10.39 5.67
C PRO A 36 21.80 10.43 5.11
N VAL A 37 20.86 9.85 5.84
CA VAL A 37 19.44 9.82 5.48
C VAL A 37 18.83 11.23 5.44
N SER A 38 19.15 12.05 6.45
CA SER A 38 18.59 13.41 6.57
C SER A 38 18.95 14.32 5.40
N GLU A 39 20.20 14.30 4.99
CA GLU A 39 20.69 15.11 3.89
C GLU A 39 20.11 14.69 2.55
N PHE A 40 19.93 13.38 2.37
CA PHE A 40 19.33 12.84 1.16
C PHE A 40 17.93 13.41 0.90
N PHE A 41 17.06 13.46 1.93
CA PHE A 41 15.68 13.95 1.76
C PHE A 41 15.59 15.45 1.51
N THR A 42 16.58 16.24 1.94
CA THR A 42 16.66 17.67 1.66
C THR A 42 17.36 17.99 0.32
N ALA A 43 18.05 17.03 -0.29
CA ALA A 43 18.72 17.22 -1.56
C ALA A 43 17.73 17.45 -2.72
N ILE A 44 18.00 18.47 -3.55
CA ILE A 44 17.15 18.82 -4.71
C ILE A 44 17.21 17.72 -5.77
N LYS A 45 18.39 17.12 -5.99
CA LYS A 45 18.59 16.04 -6.97
C LYS A 45 18.80 14.71 -6.27
N LYS A 46 18.08 13.70 -6.70
CA LYS A 46 18.25 12.32 -6.28
C LYS A 46 19.28 11.61 -7.17
N GLY A 47 19.88 10.55 -6.64
CA GLY A 47 20.82 9.73 -7.38
C GLY A 47 20.16 8.93 -8.52
N TYR A 48 20.99 8.34 -9.38
CA TYR A 48 20.52 7.54 -10.51
C TYR A 48 19.72 6.32 -10.04
N GLU A 49 20.22 5.57 -9.06
CA GLU A 49 19.57 4.36 -8.57
C GLU A 49 18.21 4.64 -7.90
N GLU A 50 18.15 5.72 -7.13
CA GLU A 50 16.92 6.17 -6.47
C GLU A 50 15.85 6.54 -7.50
N THR A 51 16.25 7.22 -8.57
CA THR A 51 15.35 7.61 -9.68
C THR A 51 14.92 6.39 -10.50
N GLU A 52 15.84 5.47 -10.81
CA GLU A 52 15.55 4.23 -11.55
C GLU A 52 14.60 3.32 -10.77
N TYR A 53 14.73 3.23 -9.44
CA TYR A 53 13.78 2.50 -8.61
C TYR A 53 12.34 2.98 -8.85
N VAL A 54 12.11 4.29 -8.72
CA VAL A 54 10.77 4.86 -8.90
C VAL A 54 10.27 4.63 -10.32
N ARG A 55 11.13 4.91 -11.31
CA ARG A 55 10.82 4.79 -12.73
C ARG A 55 10.40 3.38 -13.14
N ASN A 56 10.99 2.35 -12.55
CA ASN A 56 10.81 0.97 -12.97
C ASN A 56 9.90 0.15 -12.06
N ASN A 57 9.76 0.54 -10.77
CA ASN A 57 9.13 -0.31 -9.77
C ASN A 57 7.91 0.29 -9.09
N VAL A 58 7.60 1.58 -9.27
CA VAL A 58 6.46 2.20 -8.58
C VAL A 58 5.37 2.57 -9.57
N PHE A 59 4.19 1.95 -9.40
CA PHE A 59 3.04 2.11 -10.29
C PHE A 59 1.80 2.50 -9.49
N ALA A 60 0.90 3.26 -10.15
CA ALA A 60 -0.37 3.65 -9.57
C ALA A 60 -1.45 3.74 -10.66
N ILE A 61 -2.66 3.36 -10.30
CA ILE A 61 -3.84 3.48 -11.15
C ILE A 61 -4.95 4.14 -10.35
N ASP A 62 -5.63 5.09 -10.95
CA ASP A 62 -6.90 5.60 -10.43
C ASP A 62 -7.88 5.91 -11.56
N PHE A 63 -9.17 5.84 -11.26
CA PHE A 63 -10.25 6.15 -12.19
C PHE A 63 -10.61 7.65 -12.19
N ASP A 64 -10.34 8.38 -11.10
CA ASP A 64 -10.58 9.81 -11.00
C ASP A 64 -9.41 10.59 -11.62
N GLU A 65 -9.68 11.23 -12.76
CA GLU A 65 -8.70 12.02 -13.48
C GLU A 65 -8.09 13.14 -12.62
N LYS A 66 -8.89 13.77 -11.74
CA LYS A 66 -8.38 14.82 -10.85
C LYS A 66 -7.41 14.26 -9.83
N ALA A 67 -7.74 13.11 -9.25
CA ALA A 67 -6.84 12.40 -8.34
C ALA A 67 -5.53 12.02 -9.03
N VAL A 68 -5.60 11.48 -10.25
CA VAL A 68 -4.43 11.15 -11.07
C VAL A 68 -3.54 12.37 -11.33
N ARG A 69 -4.12 13.52 -11.66
CA ARG A 69 -3.36 14.77 -11.87
C ARG A 69 -2.63 15.20 -10.61
N VAL A 70 -3.30 15.15 -9.45
CA VAL A 70 -2.68 15.46 -8.14
C VAL A 70 -1.58 14.44 -7.83
N ALA A 71 -1.83 13.16 -8.01
CA ALA A 71 -0.87 12.09 -7.77
C ALA A 71 0.40 12.27 -8.62
N ARG A 72 0.25 12.58 -9.91
CA ARG A 72 1.38 12.87 -10.81
C ARG A 72 2.20 14.07 -10.33
N SER A 73 1.53 15.13 -9.90
CA SER A 73 2.21 16.33 -9.37
C SER A 73 2.97 16.04 -8.08
N LEU A 74 2.38 15.26 -7.16
CA LEU A 74 3.05 14.88 -5.91
C LEU A 74 4.26 13.99 -6.16
N ASN A 75 4.16 13.01 -7.07
CA ASN A 75 5.29 12.17 -7.43
C ASN A 75 6.41 12.98 -8.09
N LEU A 76 6.07 13.95 -8.93
CA LEU A 76 7.06 14.87 -9.53
C LEU A 76 7.79 15.69 -8.45
N ILE A 77 7.05 16.24 -7.48
CA ILE A 77 7.63 16.98 -6.34
C ILE A 77 8.51 16.07 -5.48
N ALA A 78 8.11 14.81 -5.32
CA ALA A 78 8.93 13.79 -4.64
C ALA A 78 10.23 13.42 -5.39
N GLY A 79 10.45 13.98 -6.58
CA GLY A 79 11.70 13.78 -7.33
C GLY A 79 11.69 12.63 -8.33
N ASP A 80 10.52 12.14 -8.66
CA ASP A 80 10.34 11.00 -9.58
C ASP A 80 10.58 11.37 -11.06
N GLY A 81 10.22 12.55 -11.51
CA GLY A 81 10.41 13.02 -12.89
C GLY A 81 9.64 12.26 -13.98
N HIS A 82 9.22 10.99 -13.77
CA HIS A 82 8.48 10.15 -14.70
C HIS A 82 7.50 9.26 -13.95
N THR A 83 6.27 9.70 -13.85
CA THR A 83 5.27 9.00 -13.07
C THR A 83 4.61 7.87 -13.83
N ASN A 84 4.63 6.67 -13.25
CA ASN A 84 3.81 5.54 -13.70
C ASN A 84 2.40 5.60 -13.08
N VAL A 85 1.83 6.79 -12.93
CA VAL A 85 0.46 7.00 -12.46
C VAL A 85 -0.43 7.14 -13.68
N MET A 86 -1.42 6.26 -13.81
CA MET A 86 -2.25 6.13 -15.01
C MET A 86 -3.73 6.32 -14.68
N HIS A 87 -4.41 7.07 -15.54
CA HIS A 87 -5.86 7.22 -15.52
C HIS A 87 -6.50 6.01 -16.21
N LEU A 88 -6.91 5.01 -15.44
CA LEU A 88 -7.54 3.78 -15.91
C LEU A 88 -8.57 3.29 -14.89
N ASN A 89 -9.63 2.63 -15.37
CA ASN A 89 -10.52 1.89 -14.50
C ASN A 89 -9.91 0.51 -14.18
N THR A 90 -9.45 0.32 -12.94
CA THR A 90 -8.84 -0.92 -12.48
C THR A 90 -9.76 -2.13 -12.65
N LEU A 91 -11.06 -1.96 -12.42
CA LEU A 91 -12.03 -3.05 -12.52
C LEU A 91 -12.44 -3.37 -13.95
N ASP A 92 -12.43 -2.39 -14.85
CA ASP A 92 -12.84 -2.56 -16.26
C ASP A 92 -11.64 -2.68 -17.19
N PHE A 93 -10.81 -3.69 -16.93
CA PHE A 93 -9.56 -3.91 -17.68
C PHE A 93 -9.78 -4.29 -19.16
N ASN A 94 -10.96 -4.75 -19.54
CA ASN A 94 -11.29 -5.06 -20.94
C ASN A 94 -11.29 -3.82 -21.83
N ARG A 95 -11.58 -2.66 -21.27
CA ARG A 95 -11.59 -1.40 -22.01
C ARG A 95 -10.22 -0.75 -22.12
N TRP A 96 -9.20 -1.30 -21.45
CA TRP A 96 -7.86 -0.72 -21.48
C TRP A 96 -7.29 -0.63 -22.90
N ASP A 97 -7.45 -1.67 -23.71
CA ASP A 97 -7.00 -1.64 -25.11
C ASP A 97 -7.67 -0.56 -25.96
N THR A 98 -8.87 -0.14 -25.61
CA THR A 98 -9.58 0.95 -26.30
C THR A 98 -9.12 2.31 -25.77
N VAL A 99 -9.21 2.52 -24.46
CA VAL A 99 -8.88 3.79 -23.81
C VAL A 99 -7.42 4.19 -24.08
N THR A 100 -6.49 3.24 -24.03
CA THR A 100 -5.06 3.54 -24.21
C THR A 100 -4.66 3.88 -25.66
N LYS A 101 -5.58 3.72 -26.62
CA LYS A 101 -5.40 4.16 -28.02
C LYS A 101 -5.92 5.57 -28.28
N GLU A 102 -6.68 6.14 -27.37
CA GLU A 102 -7.15 7.52 -27.47
C GLU A 102 -5.92 8.45 -27.44
N GLU A 103 -5.85 9.40 -28.38
CA GLU A 103 -4.68 10.27 -28.59
C GLU A 103 -4.28 11.00 -27.32
N ASN A 104 -5.20 11.71 -26.67
CA ASN A 104 -4.94 12.46 -25.43
C ASN A 104 -4.43 11.57 -24.28
N TRP A 105 -4.98 10.34 -24.17
CA TRP A 105 -4.56 9.39 -23.16
C TRP A 105 -3.14 8.90 -23.46
N ASN A 106 -2.90 8.50 -24.71
CA ASN A 106 -1.62 7.98 -25.17
C ASN A 106 -0.49 8.97 -24.99
N ASP A 107 -0.70 10.23 -25.35
CA ASP A 107 0.30 11.30 -25.20
C ASP A 107 0.74 11.49 -23.74
N THR A 108 -0.21 11.31 -22.81
CA THR A 108 0.05 11.56 -21.39
C THR A 108 0.63 10.34 -20.66
N TYR A 109 0.19 9.12 -20.97
CA TYR A 109 0.41 7.94 -20.13
C TYR A 109 1.19 6.81 -20.79
N ASN A 110 1.49 6.91 -22.09
CA ASN A 110 2.09 5.83 -22.90
C ASN A 110 3.38 5.25 -22.29
N GLU A 111 4.27 6.10 -21.76
CA GLU A 111 5.54 5.66 -21.15
C GLU A 111 5.30 4.72 -19.95
N GLY A 112 4.47 5.13 -19.00
CA GLY A 112 4.10 4.30 -17.85
C GLY A 112 3.36 3.02 -18.25
N PHE A 113 2.46 3.13 -19.22
CA PHE A 113 1.70 1.99 -19.72
C PHE A 113 2.57 0.96 -20.46
N LYS A 114 3.57 1.40 -21.23
CA LYS A 114 4.57 0.49 -21.83
C LYS A 114 5.30 -0.34 -20.77
N LYS A 115 5.65 0.29 -19.63
CA LYS A 115 6.30 -0.40 -18.52
C LYS A 115 5.32 -1.36 -17.82
N LEU A 116 4.08 -0.91 -17.54
CA LEU A 116 3.04 -1.75 -16.95
C LEU A 116 2.80 -3.01 -17.80
N LYS A 117 2.78 -2.87 -19.13
CA LYS A 117 2.62 -4.02 -20.05
C LYS A 117 3.74 -5.06 -19.93
N LYS A 118 4.95 -4.69 -19.53
CA LYS A 118 6.05 -5.66 -19.33
C LYS A 118 5.81 -6.57 -18.12
N LEU A 119 5.03 -6.10 -17.13
CA LEU A 119 4.67 -6.87 -15.94
C LEU A 119 3.38 -7.68 -16.12
N ARG A 120 2.85 -7.75 -17.33
CA ARG A 120 1.62 -8.44 -17.67
C ARG A 120 1.88 -9.95 -17.77
N ARG A 121 1.10 -10.75 -17.03
CA ARG A 121 1.07 -12.21 -17.13
C ARG A 121 0.12 -12.69 -18.23
N THR A 122 -0.97 -11.95 -18.46
CA THR A 122 -2.01 -12.30 -19.46
C THR A 122 -2.12 -11.23 -20.53
N GLN A 123 -2.50 -11.60 -21.74
CA GLN A 123 -2.61 -10.64 -22.85
C GLN A 123 -3.77 -9.66 -22.69
N ASP A 124 -4.83 -10.06 -22.02
CA ASP A 124 -6.07 -9.31 -21.79
C ASP A 124 -6.05 -8.41 -20.56
N PHE A 125 -4.88 -8.15 -19.95
CA PHE A 125 -4.70 -7.40 -18.72
C PHE A 125 -5.43 -7.97 -17.47
N SER A 126 -5.93 -9.20 -17.52
CA SER A 126 -6.55 -9.83 -16.36
C SER A 126 -5.54 -10.17 -15.26
N GLY A 127 -4.26 -10.45 -15.60
CA GLY A 127 -3.22 -10.84 -14.66
C GLY A 127 -1.90 -10.10 -14.86
N PHE A 128 -1.20 -9.86 -13.74
CA PHE A 128 0.12 -9.22 -13.67
C PHE A 128 1.04 -9.95 -12.69
N ASP A 129 2.31 -9.53 -12.62
CA ASP A 129 3.36 -10.13 -11.81
C ASP A 129 4.00 -9.13 -10.84
N PHE A 130 3.17 -8.37 -10.12
CA PHE A 130 3.64 -7.48 -9.05
C PHE A 130 4.02 -8.27 -7.80
N ILE A 131 5.06 -7.81 -7.11
CA ILE A 131 5.52 -8.39 -5.83
C ILE A 131 4.79 -7.75 -4.65
N LEU A 132 4.51 -6.46 -4.75
CA LEU A 132 3.84 -5.70 -3.70
C LEU A 132 2.64 -4.94 -4.25
N LEU A 133 1.53 -5.06 -3.56
CA LEU A 133 0.33 -4.27 -3.83
C LEU A 133 -0.16 -3.63 -2.53
N MET A 134 -0.42 -2.34 -2.58
CA MET A 134 -1.13 -1.63 -1.50
C MET A 134 -2.30 -0.88 -2.10
N ALA A 135 -3.48 -0.98 -1.48
CA ALA A 135 -4.67 -0.30 -1.99
C ALA A 135 -5.65 0.08 -0.89
N ASN A 136 -6.27 1.23 -1.07
CA ASN A 136 -7.42 1.67 -0.29
C ASN A 136 -8.61 1.90 -1.23
N PRO A 137 -9.27 0.82 -1.69
CA PRO A 137 -10.35 0.91 -2.66
C PRO A 137 -11.59 1.59 -2.05
N PRO A 138 -12.51 2.13 -2.89
CA PRO A 138 -13.73 2.73 -2.40
C PRO A 138 -14.60 1.73 -1.64
N PHE A 139 -15.03 2.10 -0.41
CA PHE A 139 -15.80 1.22 0.50
C PHE A 139 -17.28 1.09 0.13
N ALA A 140 -17.78 1.99 -0.72
CA ALA A 140 -19.17 2.05 -1.10
C ALA A 140 -19.38 1.95 -2.61
N GLY A 141 -20.60 1.63 -2.99
CA GLY A 141 -21.03 1.49 -4.37
C GLY A 141 -20.95 0.06 -4.88
N GLU A 142 -21.80 -0.22 -5.84
CA GLU A 142 -21.95 -1.51 -6.49
C GLU A 142 -21.70 -1.40 -7.99
N ILE A 143 -21.17 -2.44 -8.57
CA ILE A 143 -21.10 -2.64 -10.01
C ILE A 143 -22.32 -3.47 -10.42
N LYS A 144 -23.04 -2.99 -11.44
CA LYS A 144 -24.26 -3.64 -11.99
C LYS A 144 -24.09 -4.05 -13.45
N GLU A 145 -22.99 -3.70 -14.05
CA GLU A 145 -22.70 -3.99 -15.47
C GLU A 145 -22.39 -5.47 -15.64
N GLY A 146 -23.35 -6.23 -16.18
CA GLY A 146 -23.23 -7.68 -16.33
C GLY A 146 -22.02 -8.11 -17.13
N GLN A 147 -21.63 -7.32 -18.14
CA GLN A 147 -20.45 -7.59 -18.97
C GLN A 147 -19.13 -7.50 -18.17
N LEU A 148 -19.05 -6.55 -17.24
CA LEU A 148 -17.92 -6.42 -16.32
C LEU A 148 -17.96 -7.55 -15.28
N LEU A 149 -19.12 -7.77 -14.63
CA LEU A 149 -19.29 -8.78 -13.60
C LEU A 149 -18.97 -10.19 -14.10
N SER A 150 -19.28 -10.52 -15.35
CA SER A 150 -18.98 -11.84 -15.92
C SER A 150 -17.49 -12.20 -16.01
N ARG A 151 -16.60 -11.22 -15.76
CA ARG A 151 -15.14 -11.39 -15.78
C ARG A 151 -14.54 -11.71 -14.43
N TYR A 152 -15.36 -11.71 -13.39
CA TYR A 152 -14.94 -11.92 -12.01
C TYR A 152 -15.61 -13.15 -11.41
N ASP A 153 -14.86 -13.94 -10.64
CA ASP A 153 -15.40 -15.05 -9.86
C ASP A 153 -16.51 -14.55 -8.92
N PHE A 154 -16.25 -13.42 -8.22
CA PHE A 154 -17.24 -12.77 -7.38
C PHE A 154 -18.43 -12.16 -8.14
N GLY A 155 -18.30 -11.98 -9.44
CA GLY A 155 -19.39 -11.53 -10.30
C GLY A 155 -20.37 -12.64 -10.68
N LEU A 156 -20.01 -13.90 -10.41
CA LEU A 156 -20.80 -15.09 -10.75
C LEU A 156 -21.37 -15.76 -9.49
N LYS A 157 -22.57 -16.29 -9.58
CA LYS A 157 -23.19 -17.16 -8.55
C LYS A 157 -23.90 -18.30 -9.24
N ASN A 158 -23.53 -19.54 -8.94
CA ASN A 158 -24.09 -20.74 -9.58
C ASN A 158 -24.02 -20.68 -11.13
N GLY A 159 -22.90 -20.18 -11.68
CA GLY A 159 -22.68 -20.02 -13.11
C GLY A 159 -23.47 -18.90 -13.80
N LYS A 160 -24.20 -18.07 -13.03
CA LYS A 160 -24.95 -16.93 -13.55
C LYS A 160 -24.37 -15.62 -13.04
N THR A 161 -24.33 -14.61 -13.90
CA THR A 161 -23.92 -13.26 -13.54
C THR A 161 -24.85 -12.67 -12.47
N GLN A 162 -24.28 -12.13 -11.41
CA GLN A 162 -25.01 -11.47 -10.32
C GLN A 162 -25.61 -10.14 -10.82
N LYS A 163 -26.67 -9.67 -10.17
CA LYS A 163 -27.28 -8.37 -10.47
C LYS A 163 -26.42 -7.20 -10.05
N SER A 164 -25.71 -7.33 -8.96
CA SER A 164 -24.75 -6.34 -8.46
C SER A 164 -23.73 -6.97 -7.53
N VAL A 165 -22.53 -6.39 -7.44
CA VAL A 165 -21.48 -6.77 -6.51
C VAL A 165 -20.80 -5.50 -5.98
N GLY A 166 -20.47 -5.47 -4.69
CA GLY A 166 -19.74 -4.38 -4.07
C GLY A 166 -18.39 -4.13 -4.74
N ARG A 167 -18.03 -2.87 -4.95
CA ARG A 167 -16.74 -2.51 -5.57
C ARG A 167 -15.55 -3.07 -4.80
N ASP A 168 -15.57 -2.94 -3.48
CA ASP A 168 -14.52 -3.42 -2.60
C ASP A 168 -14.30 -4.95 -2.73
N ILE A 169 -15.37 -5.72 -2.95
CA ILE A 169 -15.28 -7.16 -3.19
C ILE A 169 -14.56 -7.47 -4.51
N LEU A 170 -14.92 -6.75 -5.59
CA LEU A 170 -14.26 -6.92 -6.88
C LEU A 170 -12.81 -6.48 -6.83
N PHE A 171 -12.47 -5.45 -6.04
CA PHE A 171 -11.09 -5.03 -5.83
C PHE A 171 -10.25 -6.11 -5.12
N ILE A 172 -10.83 -6.91 -4.21
CA ILE A 172 -10.11 -8.05 -3.60
C ILE A 172 -9.62 -9.01 -4.69
N GLU A 173 -10.54 -9.50 -5.52
CA GLU A 173 -10.21 -10.43 -6.60
C GLU A 173 -9.24 -9.81 -7.60
N ARG A 174 -9.54 -8.59 -8.05
CA ARG A 174 -8.70 -7.87 -9.00
C ARG A 174 -7.27 -7.68 -8.50
N ASN A 175 -7.10 -7.30 -7.25
CA ASN A 175 -5.80 -7.08 -6.63
C ASN A 175 -5.01 -8.39 -6.48
N LEU A 176 -5.66 -9.49 -6.15
CA LEU A 176 -5.02 -10.80 -6.15
C LEU A 176 -4.54 -11.20 -7.55
N ASN A 177 -5.24 -10.81 -8.60
CA ASN A 177 -4.82 -11.05 -9.97
C ASN A 177 -3.63 -10.18 -10.43
N PHE A 178 -3.38 -9.05 -9.77
CA PHE A 178 -2.17 -8.25 -9.97
C PHE A 178 -0.91 -8.87 -9.37
N LEU A 179 -1.04 -9.75 -8.36
CA LEU A 179 0.10 -10.34 -7.69
C LEU A 179 0.62 -11.58 -8.39
N LYS A 180 1.95 -11.71 -8.50
CA LYS A 180 2.59 -12.99 -8.80
C LYS A 180 2.46 -13.96 -7.61
N PRO A 181 2.71 -15.27 -7.79
CA PRO A 181 2.94 -16.19 -6.67
C PRO A 181 4.01 -15.63 -5.72
N GLY A 182 3.84 -15.79 -4.41
CA GLY A 182 4.72 -15.23 -3.38
C GLY A 182 4.58 -13.72 -3.15
N GLY A 183 3.85 -13.00 -4.00
CA GLY A 183 3.59 -11.56 -3.87
C GLY A 183 2.71 -11.22 -2.66
N ARG A 184 2.84 -9.99 -2.17
CA ARG A 184 2.20 -9.51 -0.92
C ARG A 184 1.22 -8.38 -1.21
N MET A 185 0.12 -8.36 -0.45
CA MET A 185 -0.88 -7.30 -0.53
C MET A 185 -1.21 -6.75 0.85
N ALA A 186 -1.37 -5.43 0.92
CA ALA A 186 -2.06 -4.73 2.00
C ALA A 186 -3.28 -4.02 1.42
N ILE A 187 -4.47 -4.39 1.88
CA ILE A 187 -5.72 -3.79 1.39
C ILE A 187 -6.59 -3.32 2.54
N VAL A 188 -7.09 -2.09 2.44
CA VAL A 188 -8.04 -1.51 3.40
C VAL A 188 -9.45 -1.95 3.02
N LEU A 189 -10.18 -2.55 3.95
CA LEU A 189 -11.53 -3.05 3.72
C LEU A 189 -12.47 -2.65 4.87
N PRO A 190 -13.78 -2.50 4.63
CA PRO A 190 -14.78 -2.37 5.68
C PRO A 190 -14.70 -3.55 6.67
N GLN A 191 -14.79 -3.27 7.97
CA GLN A 191 -14.69 -4.29 9.02
C GLN A 191 -15.70 -5.44 8.85
N GLY A 192 -16.87 -5.15 8.25
CA GLY A 192 -17.88 -6.16 7.96
C GLY A 192 -17.38 -7.34 7.13
N ARG A 193 -16.39 -7.12 6.24
CA ARG A 193 -15.80 -8.20 5.41
C ARG A 193 -15.10 -9.27 6.24
N PHE A 194 -14.68 -8.93 7.45
CA PHE A 194 -13.95 -9.83 8.35
C PHE A 194 -14.87 -10.59 9.30
N ASN A 195 -16.01 -10.02 9.70
CA ASN A 195 -16.84 -10.56 10.78
C ASN A 195 -18.27 -10.95 10.36
N ASN A 196 -18.82 -10.45 9.25
CA ASN A 196 -20.15 -10.86 8.79
C ASN A 196 -20.14 -12.32 8.31
N SER A 197 -21.13 -13.09 8.72
CA SER A 197 -21.29 -14.48 8.27
C SER A 197 -21.59 -14.59 6.77
N SER A 198 -22.35 -13.62 6.23
CA SER A 198 -22.65 -13.52 4.78
C SER A 198 -21.40 -13.36 3.92
N ASP A 199 -20.30 -12.83 4.46
CA ASP A 199 -19.06 -12.54 3.74
C ASP A 199 -18.01 -13.66 3.91
N ARG A 200 -18.40 -14.81 4.48
CA ARG A 200 -17.52 -15.97 4.66
C ARG A 200 -16.88 -16.41 3.33
N TYR A 201 -17.64 -16.43 2.24
CA TYR A 201 -17.15 -16.83 0.92
C TYR A 201 -15.98 -15.98 0.43
N ILE A 202 -15.90 -14.68 0.83
CA ILE A 202 -14.78 -13.79 0.52
C ILE A 202 -13.53 -14.24 1.28
N ARG A 203 -13.69 -14.56 2.58
CA ARG A 203 -12.58 -15.02 3.41
C ARG A 203 -12.06 -16.38 2.95
N ASP A 204 -12.96 -17.30 2.60
CA ASP A 204 -12.61 -18.61 2.04
C ASP A 204 -11.83 -18.45 0.70
N TYR A 205 -12.29 -17.56 -0.19
CA TYR A 205 -11.63 -17.24 -1.45
C TYR A 205 -10.19 -16.72 -1.25
N ILE A 206 -10.01 -15.83 -0.27
CA ILE A 206 -8.69 -15.28 0.09
C ILE A 206 -7.78 -16.38 0.67
N ALA A 207 -8.28 -17.14 1.65
CA ALA A 207 -7.50 -18.18 2.34
C ALA A 207 -7.06 -19.32 1.40
N GLU A 208 -7.89 -19.65 0.40
CA GLU A 208 -7.53 -20.62 -0.63
C GLU A 208 -6.30 -20.18 -1.46
N ARG A 209 -6.17 -18.88 -1.71
CA ARG A 209 -5.16 -18.30 -2.61
C ARG A 209 -3.96 -17.70 -1.89
N CYS A 210 -4.10 -17.39 -0.60
CA CYS A 210 -3.10 -16.65 0.17
C CYS A 210 -2.97 -17.13 1.61
N ARG A 211 -1.77 -16.98 2.17
CA ARG A 211 -1.54 -16.93 3.61
C ARG A 211 -2.04 -15.57 4.12
N ILE A 212 -2.91 -15.57 5.10
CA ILE A 212 -3.30 -14.37 5.83
C ILE A 212 -2.18 -14.06 6.82
N LEU A 213 -1.50 -12.93 6.67
CA LEU A 213 -0.38 -12.52 7.51
C LEU A 213 -0.86 -11.76 8.75
N ALA A 214 -1.73 -10.77 8.52
CA ALA A 214 -2.24 -9.93 9.57
C ALA A 214 -3.61 -9.33 9.25
N VAL A 215 -4.36 -9.01 10.31
CA VAL A 215 -5.55 -8.15 10.25
C VAL A 215 -5.38 -7.07 11.30
N VAL A 216 -5.33 -5.80 10.86
CA VAL A 216 -5.16 -4.65 11.72
C VAL A 216 -6.42 -3.79 11.66
N GLY A 217 -7.18 -3.76 12.75
CA GLY A 217 -8.34 -2.88 12.90
C GLY A 217 -7.90 -1.43 13.06
N LEU A 218 -8.40 -0.54 12.20
CA LEU A 218 -8.11 0.90 12.29
C LEU A 218 -9.10 1.60 13.23
N HIS A 219 -8.66 2.69 13.85
CA HIS A 219 -9.54 3.49 14.69
C HIS A 219 -10.70 4.10 13.88
N GLY A 220 -11.89 4.23 14.47
CA GLY A 220 -13.09 4.73 13.79
C GLY A 220 -12.96 6.15 13.23
N ASN A 221 -11.99 6.92 13.70
CA ASN A 221 -11.71 8.28 13.23
C ASN A 221 -10.72 8.35 12.06
N THR A 222 -10.10 7.24 11.65
CA THR A 222 -9.04 7.22 10.62
C THR A 222 -9.48 7.93 9.33
N PHE A 223 -10.72 7.73 8.89
CA PHE A 223 -11.25 8.30 7.66
C PHE A 223 -12.18 9.51 7.86
N LYS A 224 -12.26 10.05 9.07
CA LYS A 224 -12.96 11.31 9.32
C LYS A 224 -12.27 12.48 8.58
N PRO A 225 -13.00 13.50 8.13
CA PRO A 225 -14.46 13.67 8.19
C PRO A 225 -15.22 12.92 7.07
N HIS A 226 -14.53 12.25 6.12
CA HIS A 226 -15.15 11.71 4.89
C HIS A 226 -16.11 10.55 5.15
N THR A 227 -15.79 9.68 6.08
CA THR A 227 -16.65 8.56 6.48
C THR A 227 -16.39 8.12 7.92
N GLY A 228 -17.41 7.57 8.57
CA GLY A 228 -17.32 6.89 9.86
C GLY A 228 -17.26 5.37 9.76
N THR A 229 -17.08 4.83 8.55
CA THR A 229 -16.96 3.38 8.35
C THR A 229 -15.74 2.84 9.08
N LYS A 230 -15.96 1.89 10.00
CA LYS A 230 -14.85 1.14 10.61
C LYS A 230 -14.22 0.25 9.56
N THR A 231 -12.90 0.29 9.50
CA THR A 231 -12.11 -0.44 8.53
C THR A 231 -11.01 -1.26 9.19
N SER A 232 -10.53 -2.24 8.48
CA SER A 232 -9.32 -2.99 8.85
C SER A 232 -8.41 -3.13 7.64
N VAL A 233 -7.11 -3.22 7.89
CA VAL A 233 -6.14 -3.55 6.86
C VAL A 233 -5.90 -5.06 6.89
N LEU A 234 -6.08 -5.69 5.74
CA LEU A 234 -5.74 -7.09 5.51
C LEU A 234 -4.36 -7.19 4.87
N PHE A 235 -3.47 -7.95 5.48
CA PHE A 235 -2.16 -8.28 4.92
C PHE A 235 -2.14 -9.76 4.52
N VAL A 236 -1.80 -10.03 3.27
CA VAL A 236 -1.71 -11.40 2.75
C VAL A 236 -0.46 -11.59 1.92
N GLN A 237 -0.02 -12.85 1.81
CA GLN A 237 0.99 -13.30 0.84
C GLN A 237 0.39 -14.42 0.00
N LYS A 238 0.48 -14.30 -1.30
CA LYS A 238 -0.02 -15.32 -2.23
C LYS A 238 0.77 -16.60 -2.07
N TRP A 239 0.10 -17.75 -2.09
CA TRP A 239 0.78 -19.04 -1.99
C TRP A 239 1.78 -19.23 -3.13
N ASP A 240 2.92 -19.80 -2.81
CA ASP A 240 4.02 -20.08 -3.72
C ASP A 240 4.88 -21.22 -3.14
N GLU A 241 5.43 -22.07 -3.99
CA GLU A 241 6.17 -23.26 -3.54
C GLU A 241 7.45 -22.92 -2.76
N GLU A 242 8.13 -21.83 -3.12
CA GLU A 242 9.39 -21.40 -2.50
C GLU A 242 9.20 -20.32 -1.45
N LEU A 243 8.49 -19.22 -1.81
CA LEU A 243 8.40 -18.03 -0.98
C LEU A 243 7.30 -18.11 0.08
N CYS A 244 6.24 -18.87 -0.17
CA CYS A 244 5.11 -19.01 0.74
C CYS A 244 4.40 -20.36 0.54
N PRO A 245 5.02 -21.48 0.93
CA PRO A 245 4.43 -22.80 0.78
C PRO A 245 3.09 -22.91 1.50
N LYS A 246 2.12 -23.55 0.85
CA LYS A 246 0.77 -23.69 1.42
C LYS A 246 0.81 -24.52 2.70
N LYS A 247 0.22 -23.99 3.77
CA LYS A 247 0.09 -24.61 5.08
C LYS A 247 -1.39 -24.69 5.44
N GLU A 248 -1.79 -25.75 6.11
CA GLU A 248 -3.19 -25.93 6.61
C GLU A 248 -3.40 -25.12 7.88
N ASP A 249 -2.36 -25.02 8.73
CA ASP A 249 -2.42 -24.28 9.98
C ASP A 249 -1.22 -23.33 10.10
N TYR A 250 -1.47 -22.09 10.53
CA TYR A 250 -0.46 -21.05 10.71
C TYR A 250 -0.98 -19.92 11.58
N ASN A 251 -0.07 -19.22 12.24
CA ASN A 251 -0.41 -18.05 13.06
C ASN A 251 -0.76 -16.85 12.19
N ILE A 252 -1.75 -16.06 12.64
CA ILE A 252 -2.17 -14.80 12.05
C ILE A 252 -1.97 -13.70 13.10
N PHE A 253 -1.37 -12.59 12.71
CA PHE A 253 -1.23 -11.43 13.57
C PHE A 253 -2.52 -10.62 13.63
N PHE A 254 -3.04 -10.36 14.82
CA PHE A 254 -4.20 -9.49 15.04
C PHE A 254 -3.83 -8.31 15.91
N ALA A 255 -4.18 -7.10 15.47
CA ALA A 255 -4.02 -5.89 16.25
C ALA A 255 -5.17 -4.92 16.02
N THR A 256 -5.34 -3.96 16.94
CA THR A 256 -6.31 -2.88 16.80
C THR A 256 -5.67 -1.57 17.23
N GLN A 257 -5.74 -0.58 16.35
CA GLN A 257 -5.31 0.77 16.63
C GLN A 257 -6.16 1.37 17.77
N ARG A 258 -5.52 1.87 18.81
CA ARG A 258 -6.14 2.50 19.98
C ARG A 258 -6.06 4.01 19.95
N LEU A 259 -4.91 4.56 19.50
CA LEU A 259 -4.69 5.99 19.42
C LEU A 259 -5.21 6.52 18.08
N GLU A 260 -6.14 7.45 18.14
CA GLU A 260 -7.03 7.80 17.04
C GLU A 260 -6.40 8.54 15.88
N GLY A 261 -5.32 9.29 16.09
CA GLY A 261 -4.69 10.14 15.07
C GLY A 261 -5.52 11.31 14.57
N LYS A 262 -6.82 11.26 14.79
CA LYS A 262 -7.81 12.30 14.48
C LYS A 262 -8.91 12.33 15.52
N ASN A 263 -9.45 13.53 15.80
CA ASN A 263 -10.64 13.68 16.62
C ASN A 263 -11.94 13.32 15.87
N ASN A 264 -13.08 13.42 16.53
CA ASN A 264 -14.39 13.13 15.93
C ASN A 264 -14.77 14.06 14.77
N SER A 265 -14.21 15.26 14.72
CA SER A 265 -14.42 16.24 13.62
C SER A 265 -13.50 15.97 12.42
N GLY A 266 -12.49 15.14 12.59
CA GLY A 266 -11.51 14.81 11.54
C GLY A 266 -10.24 15.65 11.59
N ASP A 267 -10.07 16.51 12.62
CA ASP A 267 -8.83 17.26 12.81
C ASP A 267 -7.71 16.31 13.27
N LYS A 268 -6.49 16.56 12.80
CA LYS A 268 -5.33 15.77 13.22
C LYS A 268 -5.06 15.97 14.72
N LEU A 269 -4.75 14.87 15.38
CA LEU A 269 -4.21 14.85 16.75
C LEU A 269 -2.72 14.57 16.67
N TYR A 270 -1.95 15.32 17.47
CA TYR A 270 -0.51 15.19 17.58
C TYR A 270 -0.12 14.81 19.01
N TRP A 271 0.97 14.12 19.19
CA TRP A 271 1.56 13.89 20.50
C TRP A 271 1.87 15.22 21.18
N THR A 272 1.57 15.34 22.47
CA THR A 272 2.05 16.48 23.29
C THR A 272 3.57 16.38 23.50
N GLN A 273 4.23 17.51 23.75
CA GLN A 273 5.69 17.56 23.96
C GLN A 273 6.16 16.67 25.11
N ASP A 274 5.35 16.51 26.15
CA ASP A 274 5.61 15.63 27.31
C ASP A 274 5.24 14.16 27.05
N LYS A 275 4.71 13.84 25.87
CA LYS A 275 4.30 12.50 25.42
C LYS A 275 3.21 11.84 26.28
N THR A 276 2.44 12.63 27.03
CA THR A 276 1.38 12.11 27.93
C THR A 276 0.00 12.03 27.29
N GLY A 277 -0.22 12.72 26.17
CA GLY A 277 -1.52 12.79 25.52
C GLY A 277 -1.45 13.36 24.12
N SER A 278 -2.60 13.91 23.66
CA SER A 278 -2.73 14.48 22.33
C SER A 278 -3.22 15.93 22.35
N THR A 279 -2.88 16.67 21.30
CA THR A 279 -3.32 18.04 21.04
C THR A 279 -3.69 18.25 19.57
N THR A 280 -4.62 19.15 19.30
CA THR A 280 -4.91 19.63 17.92
C THR A 280 -4.05 20.83 17.55
N ASP A 281 -3.39 21.50 18.52
CA ASP A 281 -2.54 22.65 18.27
C ASP A 281 -1.12 22.21 17.86
N PRO A 282 -0.67 22.46 16.61
CA PRO A 282 0.68 22.08 16.17
C PRO A 282 1.79 22.78 16.97
N LYS A 283 1.52 23.92 17.63
CA LYS A 283 2.52 24.64 18.45
C LYS A 283 2.82 23.94 19.78
N LEU A 284 1.89 23.14 20.28
CA LEU A 284 2.02 22.35 21.50
C LEU A 284 2.42 20.91 21.21
N ALA A 285 2.56 20.57 19.93
CA ALA A 285 2.87 19.21 19.51
C ALA A 285 4.35 18.87 19.72
N LEU A 286 4.59 17.59 19.99
CA LEU A 286 5.89 16.97 19.82
C LEU A 286 6.25 17.03 18.34
N CYS A 287 7.47 17.48 18.04
CA CYS A 287 7.94 17.55 16.66
C CYS A 287 9.13 16.61 16.44
N ASP A 288 9.26 16.15 15.19
CA ASP A 288 10.48 15.52 14.73
C ASP A 288 11.64 16.54 14.62
N ARG A 289 12.82 16.08 14.25
CA ARG A 289 14.00 16.96 14.12
C ARG A 289 13.87 18.03 13.03
N TYR A 290 12.90 17.91 12.13
CA TYR A 290 12.63 18.87 11.05
C TYR A 290 11.52 19.86 11.42
N GLY A 291 10.98 19.76 12.64
CA GLY A 291 9.89 20.61 13.10
C GLY A 291 8.50 20.17 12.65
N HIS A 292 8.35 18.94 12.11
CA HIS A 292 7.03 18.43 11.74
C HIS A 292 6.33 17.84 12.95
N PRO A 293 5.06 18.24 13.23
CA PRO A 293 4.28 17.68 14.32
C PRO A 293 4.04 16.17 14.15
N VAL A 294 4.33 15.41 15.20
CA VAL A 294 4.19 13.95 15.23
C VAL A 294 2.75 13.55 15.52
N VAL A 295 2.14 12.82 14.60
CA VAL A 295 0.74 12.40 14.70
C VAL A 295 0.54 11.41 15.87
N TYR A 296 -0.53 11.58 16.64
CA TYR A 296 -0.88 10.76 17.81
C TYR A 296 -1.52 9.42 17.36
N HIS A 297 -0.70 8.43 17.05
CA HIS A 297 -1.15 7.08 16.70
C HIS A 297 -0.19 6.03 17.26
N ASP A 298 -0.67 4.78 17.32
CA ASP A 298 0.07 3.58 17.72
C ASP A 298 0.26 2.58 16.57
N LEU A 299 0.19 3.06 15.31
CA LEU A 299 0.43 2.19 14.14
C LEU A 299 1.91 1.84 13.96
N CYS A 300 2.80 2.78 14.20
CA CYS A 300 4.25 2.61 14.18
C CYS A 300 4.92 3.68 15.04
N ASN A 301 6.16 3.45 15.44
CA ASN A 301 6.96 4.45 16.09
C ASN A 301 7.39 5.57 15.11
N THR A 302 7.82 6.68 15.66
CA THR A 302 8.49 7.75 14.93
C THR A 302 9.95 7.82 15.38
N VAL A 303 10.87 7.87 14.41
CA VAL A 303 12.30 7.94 14.66
C VAL A 303 12.95 9.08 13.90
N ASN A 304 13.98 9.69 14.48
CA ASN A 304 14.92 10.59 13.82
C ASN A 304 16.16 9.81 13.38
N TYR A 305 16.66 10.12 12.19
CA TYR A 305 17.97 9.67 11.72
C TYR A 305 18.96 10.82 11.87
N ILE A 306 20.01 10.60 12.68
CA ILE A 306 21.03 11.60 13.00
C ILE A 306 22.35 11.09 12.46
N TRP A 307 22.89 11.77 11.47
CA TRP A 307 24.19 11.41 10.90
C TRP A 307 25.33 11.74 11.88
N ASP A 308 26.19 10.78 12.13
CA ASP A 308 27.40 10.91 12.93
C ASP A 308 28.61 11.01 11.97
N GLU A 309 29.17 12.21 11.86
CA GLU A 309 30.28 12.49 10.94
C GLU A 309 31.56 11.74 11.30
N GLU A 310 31.80 11.47 12.58
CA GLU A 310 33.00 10.76 13.03
C GLU A 310 32.90 9.27 12.74
N LYS A 311 31.78 8.66 13.06
CA LYS A 311 31.55 7.22 12.88
C LYS A 311 31.06 6.87 11.47
N LYS A 312 30.68 7.87 10.65
CA LYS A 312 30.06 7.68 9.31
C LYS A 312 28.86 6.74 9.36
N THR A 313 27.94 6.94 10.31
CA THR A 313 26.77 6.12 10.52
C THR A 313 25.55 6.95 10.89
N ASN A 314 24.33 6.42 10.64
CA ASN A 314 23.09 7.04 11.12
C ASN A 314 22.76 6.50 12.49
N ASN A 315 22.73 7.36 13.50
CA ASN A 315 22.15 7.07 14.80
C ASN A 315 20.63 7.19 14.71
N ILE A 316 19.91 6.28 15.36
CA ILE A 316 18.46 6.28 15.38
C ILE A 316 18.00 6.74 16.75
N GLU A 317 17.29 7.86 16.80
CA GLU A 317 16.64 8.38 17.99
C GLU A 317 15.14 8.11 17.92
N GLN A 318 14.63 7.27 18.81
CA GLN A 318 13.21 6.97 18.88
C GLN A 318 12.46 8.09 19.61
N ILE A 319 11.41 8.64 18.94
CA ILE A 319 10.63 9.76 19.48
C ILE A 319 9.37 9.25 20.19
N THR A 320 8.66 8.30 19.58
CA THR A 320 7.43 7.70 20.13
C THR A 320 7.62 6.22 20.43
N PRO A 321 6.80 5.62 21.31
CA PRO A 321 6.84 4.19 21.59
C PRO A 321 6.63 3.33 20.35
N ASP A 322 7.10 2.08 20.41
CA ASP A 322 6.82 1.06 19.40
C ASP A 322 5.31 0.83 19.28
N GLY A 323 4.88 0.60 18.03
CA GLY A 323 3.49 0.40 17.68
C GLY A 323 3.20 -0.97 17.08
N ILE A 324 2.10 -1.03 16.36
CA ILE A 324 1.61 -2.26 15.70
C ILE A 324 2.61 -2.77 14.66
N ALA A 325 3.26 -1.87 13.92
CA ALA A 325 4.22 -2.26 12.88
C ALA A 325 5.46 -2.96 13.46
N GLU A 326 6.01 -2.46 14.57
CA GLU A 326 7.16 -3.06 15.25
C GLU A 326 6.80 -4.42 15.83
N ALA A 327 5.61 -4.54 16.44
CA ALA A 327 5.11 -5.82 16.94
C ALA A 327 4.89 -6.83 15.79
N PHE A 328 4.44 -6.37 14.61
CA PHE A 328 4.32 -7.23 13.43
C PHE A 328 5.68 -7.68 12.90
N ILE A 329 6.70 -6.82 12.93
CA ILE A 329 8.07 -7.18 12.52
C ILE A 329 8.59 -8.34 13.39
N GLU A 330 8.40 -8.25 14.71
CA GLU A 330 8.82 -9.34 15.63
C GLU A 330 8.03 -10.63 15.38
N PHE A 331 6.73 -10.53 15.14
CA PHE A 331 5.91 -11.67 14.72
C PHE A 331 6.42 -12.28 13.40
N ALA A 332 6.69 -11.44 12.40
CA ALA A 332 7.13 -11.88 11.07
C ALA A 332 8.49 -12.60 11.12
N LYS A 333 9.42 -12.11 11.95
CA LYS A 333 10.70 -12.79 12.22
C LYS A 333 10.50 -14.15 12.89
N LYS A 334 9.65 -14.21 13.92
CA LYS A 334 9.33 -15.45 14.64
C LYS A 334 8.67 -16.50 13.75
N GLU A 335 7.81 -16.07 12.82
CA GLU A 335 7.12 -16.92 11.85
C GLU A 335 7.96 -17.21 10.61
N GLU A 336 9.19 -16.72 10.55
CA GLU A 336 10.13 -16.90 9.44
C GLU A 336 9.49 -16.53 8.07
N LEU A 337 8.80 -15.40 8.03
CA LEU A 337 8.17 -14.94 6.79
C LEU A 337 9.27 -14.58 5.78
N SER A 338 9.18 -15.09 4.56
CA SER A 338 10.24 -15.05 3.53
C SER A 338 10.76 -13.65 3.19
N PHE A 339 9.95 -12.62 3.39
CA PHE A 339 10.35 -11.22 3.12
C PHE A 339 11.06 -10.54 4.30
N PHE A 340 11.24 -11.25 5.45
CA PHE A 340 12.01 -10.82 6.62
C PHE A 340 13.23 -11.70 6.90
N VAL A 341 13.31 -12.86 6.27
CA VAL A 341 14.50 -13.73 6.36
C VAL A 341 15.42 -13.36 5.20
N ASP A 342 16.68 -13.09 5.47
CA ASP A 342 17.68 -12.99 4.41
C ASP A 342 17.70 -14.32 3.67
N ALA A 343 17.47 -14.27 2.36
CA ALA A 343 17.57 -15.48 1.54
C ALA A 343 18.94 -16.11 1.81
N PRO A 344 19.03 -17.42 2.09
CA PRO A 344 20.32 -18.05 2.25
C PRO A 344 21.12 -17.75 0.99
N LEU A 345 22.29 -17.13 1.16
CA LEU A 345 23.24 -16.93 0.08
C LEU A 345 23.50 -18.31 -0.53
N THR A 346 22.83 -18.59 -1.63
CA THR A 346 23.14 -19.77 -2.43
C THR A 346 24.60 -19.63 -2.86
N LYS A 347 25.43 -20.47 -2.25
CA LYS A 347 26.84 -20.61 -2.60
C LYS A 347 26.98 -21.08 -4.04
#